data_e7f259f01c490997138292c8fe22cb65
#
_entry.id   e7f259f01c490997138292c8fe22cb65
#
_cell.length_a   1.000
_cell.length_b   1.000
_cell.length_c   1.000
_cell.angle_alpha   90.00
_cell.angle_beta   90.00
_cell.angle_gamma   90.00
#
_symmetry.space_group_name_H-M   'P 1'
#
loop_
_entity.id
_entity.type
_entity.pdbx_description
1 polymer ?
#
loop_
_entity_poly.entity_id
_entity_poly.type
_entity_poly.pdbx_seq_one_letter_code
_entity_poly.pdbx_strand_id
1 'polypeptide(L)'
;MKNIVETAIEAGQFNTLVAAVKAAGLVETLSGKGPFTVFAPNDAAFAKLPKGTVEGLLKDKAKLTDILTYHVVSGKVMAKDVMKMKSVKTLQGGSLTIDTSDGVKVDGAKVIQADIEVSNGVCHMIDSVLMPK
;
A
#
# COMPACT_ATOMS: atom_id res chain seq x y z
N MET A 1 -6.15 -8.58 -17.70
CA MET A 1 -5.52 -8.42 -16.37
C MET A 1 -6.20 -7.27 -15.65
N LYS A 2 -6.46 -7.42 -14.37
CA LYS A 2 -7.16 -6.41 -13.58
C LYS A 2 -6.20 -5.37 -13.03
N ASN A 3 -6.72 -4.17 -12.77
CA ASN A 3 -5.90 -3.12 -12.17
C ASN A 3 -5.75 -3.31 -10.65
N ILE A 4 -5.03 -2.41 -10.00
CA ILE A 4 -4.76 -2.48 -8.57
C ILE A 4 -6.04 -2.56 -7.74
N VAL A 5 -7.01 -1.69 -8.04
CA VAL A 5 -8.25 -1.60 -7.28
C VAL A 5 -9.10 -2.87 -7.48
N GLU A 6 -9.23 -3.33 -8.72
CA GLU A 6 -10.00 -4.53 -9.01
C GLU A 6 -9.39 -5.77 -8.36
N THR A 7 -8.06 -5.87 -8.38
CA THR A 7 -7.36 -6.97 -7.75
C THR A 7 -7.57 -6.98 -6.23
N ALA A 8 -7.51 -5.81 -5.62
CA ALA A 8 -7.75 -5.68 -4.18
C ALA A 8 -9.17 -6.10 -3.79
N ILE A 9 -10.15 -5.70 -4.59
CA ILE A 9 -11.55 -6.07 -4.34
C ILE A 9 -11.73 -7.60 -4.43
N GLU A 10 -11.17 -8.22 -5.45
CA GLU A 10 -11.30 -9.66 -5.66
C GLU A 10 -10.57 -10.50 -4.61
N ALA A 11 -9.46 -10.01 -4.11
CA ALA A 11 -8.67 -10.75 -3.11
C ALA A 11 -9.47 -10.97 -1.82
N GLY A 12 -10.43 -10.08 -1.51
CA GLY A 12 -11.27 -10.22 -0.33
C GLY A 12 -10.57 -9.98 0.99
N GLN A 13 -9.30 -9.57 0.96
CA GLN A 13 -8.49 -9.31 2.15
C GLN A 13 -8.17 -7.84 2.34
N PHE A 14 -8.67 -6.98 1.45
CA PHE A 14 -8.37 -5.55 1.44
C PHE A 14 -9.62 -4.70 1.55
N ASN A 15 -10.63 -5.18 2.27
CA ASN A 15 -11.90 -4.46 2.39
C ASN A 15 -11.74 -3.07 2.97
N THR A 16 -10.95 -2.95 4.03
CA THR A 16 -10.68 -1.66 4.67
C THR A 16 -9.86 -0.76 3.76
N LEU A 17 -8.84 -1.32 3.09
CA LEU A 17 -8.02 -0.56 2.15
C LEU A 17 -8.86 -0.01 1.00
N VAL A 18 -9.74 -0.83 0.43
CA VAL A 18 -10.62 -0.41 -0.66
C VAL A 18 -11.54 0.71 -0.19
N ALA A 19 -12.13 0.58 0.99
CA ALA A 19 -12.98 1.62 1.56
C ALA A 19 -12.20 2.91 1.75
N ALA A 20 -10.96 2.82 2.22
CA ALA A 20 -10.12 3.99 2.42
C ALA A 20 -9.78 4.67 1.09
N VAL A 21 -9.44 3.87 0.06
CA VAL A 21 -9.13 4.40 -1.27
C VAL A 21 -10.34 5.14 -1.85
N LYS A 22 -11.53 4.58 -1.69
CA LYS A 22 -12.75 5.22 -2.15
C LYS A 22 -13.03 6.53 -1.38
N ALA A 23 -12.86 6.50 -0.07
CA ALA A 23 -13.08 7.68 0.77
C ALA A 23 -12.11 8.81 0.44
N ALA A 24 -10.87 8.46 0.10
CA ALA A 24 -9.84 9.45 -0.26
C ALA A 24 -9.97 9.94 -1.70
N GLY A 25 -10.81 9.29 -2.51
CA GLY A 25 -10.96 9.66 -3.91
C GLY A 25 -9.79 9.24 -4.79
N LEU A 26 -9.08 8.19 -4.40
CA LEU A 26 -7.89 7.72 -5.10
C LEU A 26 -8.16 6.57 -6.08
N VAL A 27 -9.41 6.14 -6.21
CA VAL A 27 -9.76 5.03 -7.11
C VAL A 27 -9.30 5.33 -8.53
N GLU A 28 -9.58 6.52 -9.03
CA GLU A 28 -9.17 6.91 -10.39
C GLU A 28 -7.66 6.98 -10.52
N THR A 29 -6.98 7.53 -9.52
CA THR A 29 -5.52 7.62 -9.51
C THR A 29 -4.88 6.25 -9.59
N LEU A 30 -5.35 5.31 -8.77
CA LEU A 30 -4.81 3.96 -8.74
C LEU A 30 -5.29 3.09 -9.91
N SER A 31 -6.32 3.52 -10.62
CA SER A 31 -6.80 2.85 -11.83
C SER A 31 -6.14 3.42 -13.08
N GLY A 32 -5.30 4.44 -12.94
CA GLY A 32 -4.63 5.09 -14.06
C GLY A 32 -3.56 4.21 -14.70
N LYS A 33 -2.85 4.80 -15.67
CA LYS A 33 -1.91 4.04 -16.48
C LYS A 33 -0.70 3.49 -15.72
N GLY A 34 -0.34 4.07 -14.60
CA GLY A 34 0.82 3.63 -13.85
C GLY A 34 2.11 3.71 -14.64
N PRO A 35 3.09 2.82 -14.40
CA PRO A 35 3.00 1.73 -13.42
C PRO A 35 3.09 2.22 -11.99
N PHE A 36 2.44 1.49 -11.08
CA PHE A 36 2.48 1.78 -9.66
C PHE A 36 2.90 0.52 -8.88
N THR A 37 3.59 0.73 -7.76
CA THR A 37 3.82 -0.33 -6.79
C THR A 37 3.04 0.03 -5.53
N VAL A 38 2.18 -0.86 -5.08
CA VAL A 38 1.37 -0.62 -3.89
C VAL A 38 1.76 -1.63 -2.81
N PHE A 39 2.16 -1.12 -1.65
CA PHE A 39 2.34 -1.96 -0.47
C PHE A 39 1.00 -1.99 0.25
N ALA A 40 0.21 -3.01 -0.03
CA ALA A 40 -1.19 -3.08 0.36
C ALA A 40 -1.35 -3.74 1.73
N PRO A 41 -1.71 -2.96 2.78
CA PRO A 41 -2.02 -3.56 4.07
C PRO A 41 -3.36 -4.29 3.98
N ASN A 42 -3.40 -5.53 4.47
CA ASN A 42 -4.63 -6.31 4.47
C ASN A 42 -5.52 -5.90 5.66
N ASP A 43 -6.70 -6.52 5.76
CA ASP A 43 -7.63 -6.20 6.85
C ASP A 43 -7.01 -6.47 8.23
N ALA A 44 -6.22 -7.54 8.35
CA ALA A 44 -5.52 -7.84 9.60
C ALA A 44 -4.53 -6.74 9.98
N ALA A 45 -3.88 -6.11 8.97
CA ALA A 45 -2.97 -5.00 9.22
C ALA A 45 -3.72 -3.80 9.80
N PHE A 46 -4.87 -3.46 9.25
CA PHE A 46 -5.69 -2.38 9.78
C PHE A 46 -6.22 -2.72 11.19
N ALA A 47 -6.47 -3.99 11.46
CA ALA A 47 -6.94 -4.41 12.78
C ALA A 47 -5.90 -4.20 13.88
N LYS A 48 -4.63 -4.06 13.54
CA LYS A 48 -3.56 -3.77 14.49
C LYS A 48 -3.57 -2.32 14.97
N LEU A 49 -4.25 -1.44 14.25
CA LEU A 49 -4.33 -0.04 14.63
C LEU A 49 -5.23 0.16 15.86
N PRO A 50 -4.98 1.19 16.67
CA PRO A 50 -5.84 1.47 17.81
C PRO A 50 -7.28 1.67 17.37
N LYS A 51 -8.22 1.29 18.26
CA LYS A 51 -9.65 1.45 18.00
C LYS A 51 -9.97 2.89 17.67
N GLY A 52 -10.73 3.12 16.61
CA GLY A 52 -11.12 4.44 16.19
C GLY A 52 -10.14 5.13 15.24
N THR A 53 -8.92 4.61 15.10
CA THR A 53 -7.93 5.23 14.19
C THR A 53 -8.42 5.21 12.75
N VAL A 54 -8.88 4.06 12.26
CA VAL A 54 -9.36 3.94 10.89
C VAL A 54 -10.58 4.82 10.67
N GLU A 55 -11.52 4.83 11.63
CA GLU A 55 -12.71 5.66 11.52
C GLU A 55 -12.35 7.14 11.48
N GLY A 56 -11.40 7.57 12.32
CA GLY A 56 -10.92 8.94 12.31
C GLY A 56 -10.27 9.32 10.98
N LEU A 57 -9.50 8.41 10.41
CA LEU A 57 -8.86 8.63 9.10
C LEU A 57 -9.88 8.73 7.98
N LEU A 58 -10.91 7.90 8.02
CA LEU A 58 -11.97 7.94 7.01
C LEU A 58 -12.72 9.28 7.02
N LYS A 59 -12.74 9.97 8.15
CA LYS A 59 -13.36 11.29 8.28
C LYS A 59 -12.41 12.43 7.92
N ASP A 60 -11.10 12.17 7.91
CA ASP A 60 -10.08 13.17 7.58
C ASP A 60 -9.44 12.80 6.26
N LYS A 61 -10.02 13.29 5.17
CA LYS A 61 -9.58 12.95 3.81
C LYS A 61 -8.14 13.32 3.56
N ALA A 62 -7.66 14.44 4.08
CA ALA A 62 -6.28 14.87 3.85
C ALA A 62 -5.28 13.90 4.46
N LYS A 63 -5.50 13.49 5.72
CA LYS A 63 -4.64 12.50 6.36
C LYS A 63 -4.72 11.15 5.69
N LEU A 64 -5.93 10.75 5.31
CA LEU A 64 -6.15 9.47 4.64
C LEU A 64 -5.39 9.42 3.31
N THR A 65 -5.45 10.51 2.54
CA THR A 65 -4.73 10.61 1.28
C THR A 65 -3.22 10.52 1.50
N ASP A 66 -2.69 11.20 2.52
CA ASP A 66 -1.26 11.14 2.85
C ASP A 66 -0.83 9.71 3.19
N ILE A 67 -1.62 9.02 4.00
CA ILE A 67 -1.31 7.65 4.40
C ILE A 67 -1.36 6.71 3.21
N LEU A 68 -2.40 6.82 2.38
CA LEU A 68 -2.54 5.94 1.23
C LEU A 68 -1.45 6.17 0.18
N THR A 69 -1.11 7.44 -0.09
CA THR A 69 -0.03 7.72 -1.04
C THR A 69 1.34 7.32 -0.47
N TYR A 70 1.47 7.24 0.84
CA TYR A 70 2.68 6.72 1.48
C TYR A 70 2.86 5.21 1.23
N HIS A 71 1.80 4.51 0.84
CA HIS A 71 1.87 3.08 0.48
C HIS A 71 2.09 2.88 -1.03
N VAL A 72 2.10 3.93 -1.82
CA VAL A 72 2.19 3.84 -3.27
C VAL A 72 3.51 4.41 -3.76
N VAL A 73 4.18 3.64 -4.61
CA VAL A 73 5.45 4.04 -5.23
C VAL A 73 5.24 4.14 -6.74
N SER A 74 5.77 5.20 -7.35
CA SER A 74 5.75 5.34 -8.80
C SER A 74 6.73 4.35 -9.42
N GLY A 75 6.29 3.60 -10.42
CA GLY A 75 7.11 2.59 -11.07
C GLY A 75 6.75 1.18 -10.61
N LYS A 76 7.17 0.19 -11.40
CA LYS A 76 6.93 -1.22 -11.07
C LYS A 76 8.15 -1.78 -10.35
N VAL A 77 8.02 -2.00 -9.04
CA VAL A 77 9.11 -2.50 -8.21
C VAL A 77 8.72 -3.88 -7.69
N MET A 78 9.35 -4.91 -8.25
CA MET A 78 9.11 -6.30 -7.83
C MET A 78 9.89 -6.60 -6.55
N ALA A 79 9.56 -7.71 -5.89
CA ALA A 79 10.24 -8.07 -4.64
C ALA A 79 11.76 -8.16 -4.82
N LYS A 80 12.23 -8.71 -5.95
CA LYS A 80 13.66 -8.80 -6.22
C LYS A 80 14.32 -7.42 -6.30
N ASP A 81 13.58 -6.42 -6.78
CA ASP A 81 14.08 -5.05 -6.85
C ASP A 81 14.10 -4.41 -5.46
N VAL A 82 13.04 -4.65 -4.70
CA VAL A 82 12.93 -4.16 -3.31
C VAL A 82 14.09 -4.69 -2.47
N MET A 83 14.44 -5.96 -2.63
CA MET A 83 15.53 -6.58 -1.88
C MET A 83 16.89 -5.94 -2.15
N LYS A 84 17.04 -5.24 -3.26
CA LYS A 84 18.29 -4.54 -3.62
C LYS A 84 18.29 -3.09 -3.16
N MET A 85 17.16 -2.59 -2.70
CA MET A 85 17.02 -1.20 -2.27
C MET A 85 17.10 -1.06 -0.77
N LYS A 86 17.61 0.06 -0.30
CA LYS A 86 17.61 0.40 1.13
C LYS A 86 16.44 1.31 1.48
N SER A 87 15.94 2.04 0.48
CA SER A 87 14.78 2.90 0.64
C SER A 87 14.10 3.11 -0.70
N VAL A 88 12.84 3.52 -0.66
CA VAL A 88 12.09 3.83 -1.87
C VAL A 88 11.19 5.02 -1.59
N LYS A 89 11.09 5.91 -2.58
CA LYS A 89 10.30 7.13 -2.45
C LYS A 89 8.85 6.88 -2.83
N THR A 90 7.93 7.39 -2.00
CA THR A 90 6.48 7.21 -2.21
C THR A 90 5.88 8.41 -2.94
N LEU A 91 4.64 8.26 -3.40
CA LEU A 91 3.90 9.36 -4.02
C LEU A 91 3.61 10.49 -3.05
N GLN A 92 3.57 10.20 -1.77
CA GLN A 92 3.37 11.22 -0.72
C GLN A 92 4.58 12.14 -0.60
N GLY A 93 5.74 11.68 -1.06
CA GLY A 93 6.99 12.42 -0.98
C GLY A 93 7.96 11.93 0.08
N GLY A 94 7.45 11.14 1.03
CA GLY A 94 8.30 10.50 2.02
C GLY A 94 8.97 9.26 1.49
N SER A 95 9.89 8.69 2.24
CA SER A 95 10.60 7.48 1.85
C SER A 95 10.29 6.34 2.81
N LEU A 96 10.22 5.13 2.24
CA LEU A 96 10.07 3.90 3.02
C LEU A 96 11.45 3.27 3.20
N THR A 97 11.74 2.81 4.42
CA THR A 97 12.98 2.11 4.70
C THR A 97 12.78 0.62 4.41
N ILE A 98 13.67 0.04 3.63
CA ILE A 98 13.62 -1.38 3.27
C ILE A 98 14.63 -2.14 4.12
N ASP A 99 14.16 -3.20 4.79
CA ASP A 99 15.01 -4.08 5.60
C ASP A 99 14.86 -5.50 5.07
N THR A 100 15.95 -6.09 4.66
CA THR A 100 15.96 -7.45 4.09
C THR A 100 16.70 -8.46 4.96
N SER A 101 17.06 -8.09 6.19
CA SER A 101 17.81 -8.97 7.09
C SER A 101 17.00 -10.18 7.56
N ASP A 102 15.67 -10.07 7.58
CA ASP A 102 14.77 -11.16 7.99
C ASP A 102 13.51 -11.09 7.13
N GLY A 103 13.66 -11.51 5.86
CA GLY A 103 12.62 -11.31 4.86
C GLY A 103 12.54 -9.85 4.45
N VAL A 104 11.56 -9.50 3.64
CA VAL A 104 11.39 -8.13 3.20
C VAL A 104 10.47 -7.38 4.14
N LYS A 105 10.97 -6.30 4.71
CA LYS A 105 10.18 -5.41 5.56
C LYS A 105 10.25 -3.99 5.00
N VAL A 106 9.12 -3.32 5.00
CA VAL A 106 9.01 -1.93 4.54
C VAL A 106 8.55 -1.11 5.74
N ASP A 107 9.41 -0.23 6.23
CA ASP A 107 9.14 0.59 7.42
C ASP A 107 8.66 -0.25 8.62
N GLY A 108 9.21 -1.47 8.77
CA GLY A 108 8.83 -2.37 9.83
C GLY A 108 7.64 -3.27 9.53
N ALA A 109 6.95 -3.05 8.43
CA ALA A 109 5.86 -3.92 7.99
C ALA A 109 6.41 -5.06 7.15
N LYS A 110 6.02 -6.28 7.47
CA LYS A 110 6.51 -7.46 6.75
C LYS A 110 5.70 -7.70 5.48
N VAL A 111 6.39 -7.95 4.38
CA VAL A 111 5.74 -8.35 3.12
C VAL A 111 5.38 -9.83 3.25
N ILE A 112 4.09 -10.14 3.26
CA ILE A 112 3.60 -11.51 3.44
C ILE A 112 3.23 -12.17 2.13
N GLN A 113 2.97 -11.39 1.07
CA GLN A 113 2.76 -11.90 -0.26
C GLN A 113 3.25 -10.84 -1.24
N ALA A 114 4.19 -11.21 -2.10
CA ALA A 114 4.83 -10.28 -3.02
C ALA A 114 4.46 -10.58 -4.46
N ASP A 115 4.76 -9.62 -5.34
CA ASP A 115 4.68 -9.79 -6.79
C ASP A 115 3.27 -10.16 -7.30
N ILE A 116 2.25 -9.53 -6.72
CA ILE A 116 0.89 -9.65 -7.23
C ILE A 116 0.79 -8.70 -8.42
N GLU A 117 0.99 -9.23 -9.62
CA GLU A 117 0.99 -8.41 -10.83
C GLU A 117 -0.41 -7.97 -11.21
N VAL A 118 -0.52 -6.69 -11.60
CA VAL A 118 -1.77 -6.10 -12.06
C VAL A 118 -1.52 -5.33 -13.35
N SER A 119 -2.58 -4.91 -14.03
CA SER A 119 -2.44 -4.28 -15.34
C SER A 119 -1.63 -2.98 -15.32
N ASN A 120 -1.67 -2.25 -14.22
CA ASN A 120 -0.99 -0.97 -14.10
C ASN A 120 0.06 -0.95 -13.00
N GLY A 121 0.63 -2.12 -12.67
CA GLY A 121 1.72 -2.17 -11.70
C GLY A 121 1.82 -3.48 -10.97
N VAL A 122 2.18 -3.42 -9.71
CA VAL A 122 2.34 -4.59 -8.85
C VAL A 122 1.92 -4.25 -7.42
N CYS A 123 1.35 -5.22 -6.73
CA CYS A 123 0.98 -5.09 -5.32
C CYS A 123 1.81 -6.05 -4.47
N HIS A 124 2.19 -5.60 -3.29
CA HIS A 124 2.83 -6.45 -2.28
C HIS A 124 1.97 -6.35 -1.03
N MET A 125 1.48 -7.48 -0.53
CA MET A 125 0.67 -7.51 0.69
C MET A 125 1.57 -7.38 1.91
N ILE A 126 1.26 -6.44 2.79
CA ILE A 126 2.01 -6.23 4.03
C ILE A 126 1.10 -6.45 5.25
N ASP A 127 1.73 -6.73 6.38
CA ASP A 127 1.02 -7.09 7.60
C ASP A 127 0.80 -5.94 8.58
N SER A 128 1.19 -4.73 8.20
CA SER A 128 0.99 -3.55 9.03
C SER A 128 0.77 -2.32 8.16
N VAL A 129 0.02 -1.36 8.67
CA VAL A 129 -0.23 -0.11 7.96
C VAL A 129 0.99 0.80 8.11
N LEU A 130 1.45 1.36 7.00
CA LEU A 130 2.55 2.33 7.00
C LEU A 130 2.00 3.71 7.34
N MET A 131 2.64 4.37 8.28
CA MET A 131 2.21 5.70 8.71
C MET A 131 3.28 6.72 8.36
N PRO A 132 2.94 7.82 7.68
CA PRO A 132 3.90 8.87 7.37
C PRO A 132 4.49 9.47 8.65
N LYS A 133 5.75 9.79 8.59
CA LYS A 133 6.47 10.39 9.72
C LYS A 133 6.27 11.91 9.76
#